data_f5606287d7189d58a3984f4427f9ab13
#
_entry.id   f5606287d7189d58a3984f4427f9ab13
#
_cell.length_a   1.000
_cell.length_b   1.000
_cell.length_c   1.000
_cell.angle_alpha   90.00
_cell.angle_beta   90.00
_cell.angle_gamma   90.00
#
_symmetry.space_group_name_H-M   'P 1'
#
loop_
_entity.id
_entity.type
_entity.pdbx_description
1 polymer ?
#
loop_
_entity_poly.entity_id
_entity_poly.type
_entity_poly.pdbx_seq_one_letter_code
_entity_poly.pdbx_strand_id
1 'polypeptide(L)'
;MPIGAAALLDSPAVSKKAKRDRQRLNREARREAELATVRRRKQWRTARTIGIFAIPLIVLFVVLQLRNSSGGSEPQRSFSKPPAQTLKPDTTYTATIDTSEGKMVVALDASTAPKSVNNFVFLARKHFYDGLTFHRVAKDFVIQGGDPKGDGSGGPGYKLQAETPPNGYQVGSVAWAKGGNEPPGTAGSQFFVVTSPAPAPGQGLDFLNQQPYQYGTVGNLAPDTQSLLVAQKIGSFAPANGDGKPTKKVTIKKVTIAETPSSTAGSVPPSS
;
A
#
# COMPACT_ATOMS: atom_id res chain seq x y z
N MET A 1 -75.05 -64.45 25.55
CA MET A 1 -74.10 -65.46 25.09
C MET A 1 -73.84 -65.27 23.62
N PRO A 2 -72.67 -64.94 23.17
CA PRO A 2 -72.18 -65.54 21.95
C PRO A 2 -70.74 -66.03 22.15
N ILE A 3 -70.54 -67.21 21.68
CA ILE A 3 -69.28 -67.97 21.69
C ILE A 3 -68.64 -67.79 20.25
N GLY A 4 -67.32 -67.55 20.26
CA GLY A 4 -66.43 -68.16 19.28
C GLY A 4 -66.08 -67.46 18.01
N ALA A 5 -65.00 -66.65 18.06
CA ALA A 5 -64.23 -66.29 16.90
C ALA A 5 -62.70 -66.23 17.22
N ALA A 6 -62.14 -67.30 17.73
CA ALA A 6 -60.74 -67.38 18.12
C ALA A 6 -60.04 -68.72 17.76
N ALA A 7 -60.29 -69.24 16.54
CA ALA A 7 -59.67 -70.52 16.16
C ALA A 7 -59.36 -70.67 14.67
N LEU A 8 -58.82 -69.65 14.01
CA LEU A 8 -58.37 -69.72 12.59
C LEU A 8 -57.01 -69.14 12.31
N LEU A 9 -56.18 -68.81 13.31
CA LEU A 9 -54.90 -68.17 13.10
C LEU A 9 -53.68 -69.12 13.33
N ASP A 10 -53.89 -70.38 13.59
CA ASP A 10 -52.76 -71.26 13.88
C ASP A 10 -52.66 -72.46 12.91
N SER A 11 -52.77 -72.16 11.60
CA SER A 11 -52.49 -73.14 10.58
C SER A 11 -50.97 -73.14 10.25
N PRO A 12 -50.32 -74.35 10.36
CA PRO A 12 -48.85 -74.45 10.10
C PRO A 12 -48.42 -73.99 8.70
N ALA A 13 -49.36 -73.89 7.77
CA ALA A 13 -49.13 -73.42 6.41
C ALA A 13 -48.95 -71.87 6.35
N VAL A 14 -49.73 -71.12 7.15
CA VAL A 14 -49.65 -69.67 7.30
C VAL A 14 -48.31 -69.23 7.96
N SER A 15 -47.90 -69.99 8.98
CA SER A 15 -46.63 -69.79 9.67
C SER A 15 -45.40 -69.99 8.76
N LYS A 16 -45.45 -71.05 7.87
CA LYS A 16 -44.39 -71.32 6.92
C LYS A 16 -44.31 -70.23 5.83
N LYS A 17 -45.43 -69.68 5.37
CA LYS A 17 -45.45 -68.60 4.38
C LYS A 17 -44.90 -67.30 4.98
N ALA A 18 -45.35 -66.92 6.15
CA ALA A 18 -44.86 -65.73 6.86
C ALA A 18 -43.35 -65.80 7.15
N LYS A 19 -42.81 -66.96 7.48
CA LYS A 19 -41.37 -67.19 7.70
C LYS A 19 -40.57 -67.02 6.39
N ARG A 20 -41.09 -67.50 5.27
CA ARG A 20 -40.49 -67.34 3.92
C ARG A 20 -40.50 -65.91 3.46
N ASP A 21 -41.59 -65.19 3.66
CA ASP A 21 -41.71 -63.78 3.27
C ASP A 21 -40.76 -62.92 4.12
N ARG A 22 -40.63 -63.17 5.39
CA ARG A 22 -39.66 -62.50 6.31
C ARG A 22 -38.21 -62.78 5.90
N GLN A 23 -37.91 -63.99 5.49
CA GLN A 23 -36.57 -64.34 4.97
C GLN A 23 -36.27 -63.62 3.62
N ARG A 24 -37.28 -63.50 2.78
CA ARG A 24 -37.14 -62.79 1.48
C ARG A 24 -36.90 -61.28 1.69
N LEU A 25 -37.69 -60.65 2.53
CA LEU A 25 -37.50 -59.24 2.93
C LEU A 25 -36.12 -58.98 3.54
N ASN A 26 -35.65 -59.85 4.43
CA ASN A 26 -34.36 -59.74 5.03
C ASN A 26 -33.20 -59.92 4.01
N ARG A 27 -33.36 -60.73 2.96
CA ARG A 27 -32.39 -60.88 1.87
C ARG A 27 -32.38 -59.64 0.97
N GLU A 28 -33.54 -59.09 0.67
CA GLU A 28 -33.69 -57.86 -0.12
C GLU A 28 -33.06 -56.68 0.61
N ALA A 29 -33.36 -56.49 1.90
CA ALA A 29 -32.80 -55.45 2.75
C ALA A 29 -31.24 -55.56 2.86
N ARG A 30 -30.69 -56.78 2.96
CA ARG A 30 -29.23 -56.99 2.95
C ARG A 30 -28.61 -56.60 1.63
N ARG A 31 -29.21 -56.98 0.50
CA ARG A 31 -28.73 -56.58 -0.86
C ARG A 31 -28.77 -55.06 -1.07
N GLU A 32 -29.83 -54.41 -0.61
CA GLU A 32 -29.89 -52.94 -0.70
C GLU A 32 -28.83 -52.27 0.18
N ALA A 33 -28.60 -52.76 1.40
CA ALA A 33 -27.54 -52.27 2.26
C ALA A 33 -26.15 -52.47 1.67
N GLU A 34 -25.89 -53.61 1.03
CA GLU A 34 -24.62 -53.88 0.33
C GLU A 34 -24.42 -52.91 -0.86
N LEU A 35 -25.47 -52.72 -1.67
CA LEU A 35 -25.41 -51.76 -2.81
C LEU A 35 -25.21 -50.32 -2.35
N ALA A 36 -25.84 -49.93 -1.23
CA ALA A 36 -25.68 -48.60 -0.66
C ALA A 36 -24.24 -48.37 -0.17
N THR A 37 -23.60 -49.39 0.45
CA THR A 37 -22.20 -49.29 0.89
C THR A 37 -21.23 -49.19 -0.25
N VAL A 38 -21.46 -49.93 -1.35
CA VAL A 38 -20.63 -49.84 -2.58
C VAL A 38 -20.78 -48.47 -3.24
N ARG A 39 -22.03 -47.94 -3.32
CA ARG A 39 -22.28 -46.56 -3.85
C ARG A 39 -21.59 -45.51 -2.98
N ARG A 40 -21.68 -45.59 -1.66
CA ARG A 40 -20.98 -44.67 -0.74
C ARG A 40 -19.45 -44.74 -0.91
N ARG A 41 -18.86 -45.94 -1.01
CA ARG A 41 -17.40 -46.08 -1.22
C ARG A 41 -16.95 -45.49 -2.54
N LYS A 42 -17.75 -45.65 -3.64
CA LYS A 42 -17.45 -45.06 -4.94
C LYS A 42 -17.53 -43.53 -4.89
N GLN A 43 -18.56 -42.95 -4.26
CA GLN A 43 -18.71 -41.51 -4.06
C GLN A 43 -17.57 -40.91 -3.22
N TRP A 44 -17.17 -41.59 -2.16
CA TRP A 44 -16.04 -41.18 -1.32
C TRP A 44 -14.69 -41.20 -2.04
N ARG A 45 -14.45 -42.15 -2.92
CA ARG A 45 -13.25 -42.21 -3.74
C ARG A 45 -13.20 -41.07 -4.76
N THR A 46 -14.28 -40.79 -5.44
CA THR A 46 -14.40 -39.64 -6.37
C THR A 46 -14.32 -38.31 -5.66
N ALA A 47 -14.96 -38.13 -4.51
CA ALA A 47 -14.85 -36.89 -3.72
C ALA A 47 -13.43 -36.65 -3.19
N ARG A 48 -12.73 -37.73 -2.80
CA ARG A 48 -11.34 -37.63 -2.31
C ARG A 48 -10.36 -37.28 -3.42
N THR A 49 -10.51 -37.85 -4.64
CA THR A 49 -9.68 -37.50 -5.79
C THR A 49 -9.93 -36.06 -6.28
N ILE A 50 -11.20 -35.64 -6.35
CA ILE A 50 -11.55 -34.26 -6.70
C ILE A 50 -10.99 -33.29 -5.66
N GLY A 51 -11.11 -33.58 -4.35
CA GLY A 51 -10.60 -32.74 -3.27
C GLY A 51 -9.07 -32.56 -3.31
N ILE A 52 -8.31 -33.60 -3.63
CA ILE A 52 -6.84 -33.56 -3.67
C ILE A 52 -6.33 -32.65 -4.79
N PHE A 53 -7.04 -32.56 -5.92
CA PHE A 53 -6.61 -31.74 -7.06
C PHE A 53 -7.34 -30.39 -7.16
N ALA A 54 -8.62 -30.32 -6.79
CA ALA A 54 -9.39 -29.08 -6.88
C ALA A 54 -9.05 -28.09 -5.77
N ILE A 55 -8.79 -28.52 -4.53
CA ILE A 55 -8.46 -27.63 -3.42
C ILE A 55 -7.16 -26.86 -3.70
N PRO A 56 -6.03 -27.47 -4.10
CA PRO A 56 -4.83 -26.73 -4.45
C PRO A 56 -5.02 -25.75 -5.61
N LEU A 57 -5.82 -26.12 -6.61
CA LEU A 57 -6.13 -25.24 -7.74
C LEU A 57 -7.00 -24.05 -7.30
N ILE A 58 -7.99 -24.26 -6.43
CA ILE A 58 -8.81 -23.20 -5.87
C ILE A 58 -7.95 -22.29 -4.99
N VAL A 59 -7.10 -22.86 -4.13
CA VAL A 59 -6.16 -22.07 -3.30
C VAL A 59 -5.21 -21.26 -4.17
N LEU A 60 -4.62 -21.87 -5.22
CA LEU A 60 -3.77 -21.17 -6.17
C LEU A 60 -4.54 -20.06 -6.89
N PHE A 61 -5.76 -20.32 -7.34
CA PHE A 61 -6.63 -19.32 -7.97
C PHE A 61 -6.98 -18.18 -7.02
N VAL A 62 -7.33 -18.48 -5.77
CA VAL A 62 -7.60 -17.47 -4.73
C VAL A 62 -6.34 -16.66 -4.40
N VAL A 63 -5.17 -17.31 -4.29
CA VAL A 63 -3.90 -16.61 -4.07
C VAL A 63 -3.54 -15.72 -5.27
N LEU A 64 -3.77 -16.17 -6.50
CA LEU A 64 -3.59 -15.36 -7.72
C LEU A 64 -4.59 -14.20 -7.78
N GLN A 65 -5.84 -14.42 -7.39
CA GLN A 65 -6.86 -13.36 -7.30
C GLN A 65 -6.54 -12.36 -6.19
N LEU A 66 -6.08 -12.81 -5.02
CA LEU A 66 -5.64 -11.93 -3.93
C LEU A 66 -4.39 -11.12 -4.31
N ARG A 67 -3.47 -11.70 -5.08
CA ARG A 67 -2.33 -10.97 -5.66
C ARG A 67 -2.77 -9.95 -6.72
N ASN A 68 -3.79 -10.25 -7.50
CA ASN A 68 -4.37 -9.34 -8.51
C ASN A 68 -5.32 -8.30 -7.90
N SER A 69 -5.91 -8.56 -6.72
CA SER A 69 -6.82 -7.63 -6.04
C SER A 69 -6.10 -6.59 -5.18
N SER A 70 -4.80 -6.74 -4.92
CA SER A 70 -3.98 -5.61 -4.50
C SER A 70 -3.75 -4.73 -5.73
N GLY A 71 -4.78 -3.95 -6.11
CA GLY A 71 -4.81 -3.05 -7.25
C GLY A 71 -3.84 -1.88 -7.13
N GLY A 72 -2.55 -2.18 -6.95
CA GLY A 72 -1.45 -1.29 -7.20
C GLY A 72 -1.07 -1.46 -8.66
N SER A 73 -1.37 -0.46 -9.50
CA SER A 73 -0.73 -0.37 -10.80
C SER A 73 0.78 -0.46 -10.60
N GLU A 74 1.47 -1.23 -11.44
CA GLU A 74 2.94 -1.30 -11.44
C GLU A 74 3.53 0.12 -11.41
N PRO A 75 4.60 0.36 -10.63
CA PRO A 75 5.19 1.67 -10.50
C PRO A 75 5.65 2.22 -11.86
N GLN A 76 5.05 3.31 -12.32
CA GLN A 76 5.46 3.98 -13.55
C GLN A 76 6.66 4.88 -13.26
N ARG A 77 7.83 4.57 -13.84
CA ARG A 77 9.12 5.20 -13.53
C ARG A 77 9.62 6.19 -14.58
N SER A 78 8.93 6.36 -15.72
CA SER A 78 9.35 7.26 -16.78
C SER A 78 8.14 7.89 -17.47
N PHE A 79 8.27 9.18 -17.75
CA PHE A 79 7.25 10.01 -18.40
C PHE A 79 7.93 10.92 -19.41
N SER A 80 7.27 11.23 -20.53
CA SER A 80 7.80 12.05 -21.60
C SER A 80 7.77 13.56 -21.33
N LYS A 81 6.95 14.01 -20.36
CA LYS A 81 6.77 15.44 -20.03
C LYS A 81 6.24 15.62 -18.61
N PRO A 82 6.42 16.81 -18.01
CA PRO A 82 5.79 17.16 -16.74
C PRO A 82 4.26 17.05 -16.79
N PRO A 83 3.60 16.76 -15.65
CA PRO A 83 2.15 16.68 -15.58
C PRO A 83 1.47 18.01 -15.84
N ALA A 84 0.29 17.97 -16.48
CA ALA A 84 -0.63 19.10 -16.45
C ALA A 84 -1.06 19.41 -15.01
N GLN A 85 -1.46 20.66 -14.75
CA GLN A 85 -1.97 21.04 -13.42
C GLN A 85 -3.29 20.34 -13.13
N THR A 86 -3.35 19.64 -12.01
CA THR A 86 -4.51 18.85 -11.57
C THR A 86 -4.91 19.11 -10.12
N LEU A 87 -4.18 19.99 -9.43
CA LEU A 87 -4.56 20.36 -8.07
C LEU A 87 -5.89 21.15 -8.08
N LYS A 88 -6.74 20.84 -7.11
CA LYS A 88 -8.03 21.52 -6.94
C LYS A 88 -7.83 22.84 -6.20
N PRO A 89 -8.52 23.90 -6.58
CA PRO A 89 -8.59 25.13 -5.78
C PRO A 89 -9.08 24.83 -4.35
N ASP A 90 -8.75 25.67 -3.41
CA ASP A 90 -9.23 25.61 -2.02
C ASP A 90 -9.12 24.21 -1.40
N THR A 91 -8.03 23.54 -1.68
CA THR A 91 -7.76 22.18 -1.19
C THR A 91 -6.37 22.11 -0.58
N THR A 92 -6.29 21.62 0.64
CA THR A 92 -5.02 21.27 1.29
C THR A 92 -4.62 19.85 0.90
N TYR A 93 -3.33 19.66 0.68
CA TYR A 93 -2.74 18.38 0.29
C TYR A 93 -1.77 17.91 1.36
N THR A 94 -1.90 16.66 1.76
CA THR A 94 -1.02 16.03 2.72
C THR A 94 -0.47 14.75 2.12
N ALA A 95 0.84 14.56 2.18
CA ALA A 95 1.49 13.32 1.78
C ALA A 95 1.90 12.50 2.99
N THR A 96 1.60 11.21 3.00
CA THR A 96 2.16 10.24 3.95
C THR A 96 3.19 9.38 3.24
N ILE A 97 4.46 9.51 3.63
CA ILE A 97 5.58 8.71 3.14
C ILE A 97 5.78 7.56 4.14
N ASP A 98 5.29 6.37 3.79
CA ASP A 98 5.50 5.15 4.60
C ASP A 98 6.85 4.54 4.26
N THR A 99 7.71 4.41 5.24
CA THR A 99 9.06 3.88 5.08
C THR A 99 9.28 2.61 5.90
N SER A 100 10.41 1.93 5.67
CA SER A 100 10.83 0.80 6.52
C SER A 100 11.14 1.22 7.96
N GLU A 101 11.34 2.51 8.22
CA GLU A 101 11.72 3.05 9.53
C GLU A 101 10.58 3.79 10.25
N GLY A 102 9.43 3.97 9.60
CA GLY A 102 8.25 4.66 10.11
C GLY A 102 7.61 5.56 9.06
N LYS A 103 6.57 6.28 9.45
CA LYS A 103 5.81 7.18 8.60
C LYS A 103 6.23 8.62 8.81
N MET A 104 6.36 9.37 7.72
CA MET A 104 6.52 10.82 7.73
C MET A 104 5.31 11.44 7.04
N VAL A 105 4.67 12.39 7.68
CA VAL A 105 3.56 13.17 7.14
C VAL A 105 4.09 14.52 6.70
N VAL A 106 3.79 14.92 5.47
CA VAL A 106 4.23 16.18 4.86
C VAL A 106 3.00 17.02 4.53
N ALA A 107 2.90 18.22 5.09
CA ALA A 107 1.98 19.23 4.62
C ALA A 107 2.55 19.85 3.33
N LEU A 108 1.83 19.73 2.21
CA LEU A 108 2.30 20.18 0.90
C LEU A 108 1.93 21.65 0.66
N ASP A 109 2.89 22.45 0.19
CA ASP A 109 2.73 23.91 -0.02
C ASP A 109 1.97 24.25 -1.31
N ALA A 110 0.77 23.67 -1.49
CA ALA A 110 0.01 23.79 -2.73
C ALA A 110 -0.36 25.24 -3.12
N SER A 111 -0.52 26.14 -2.13
CA SER A 111 -0.85 27.55 -2.36
C SER A 111 0.32 28.39 -2.84
N THR A 112 1.52 28.12 -2.33
CA THR A 112 2.75 28.90 -2.65
C THR A 112 3.64 28.25 -3.68
N ALA A 113 3.49 26.91 -3.85
CA ALA A 113 4.30 26.11 -4.77
C ALA A 113 3.43 25.13 -5.60
N PRO A 114 2.43 25.61 -6.36
CA PRO A 114 1.47 24.74 -7.04
C PRO A 114 2.08 23.83 -8.08
N LYS A 115 3.09 24.24 -8.85
CA LYS A 115 3.78 23.37 -9.85
C LYS A 115 4.57 22.27 -9.16
N SER A 116 5.28 22.64 -8.11
CA SER A 116 6.07 21.75 -7.28
C SER A 116 5.21 20.66 -6.66
N VAL A 117 4.12 21.05 -5.98
CA VAL A 117 3.19 20.13 -5.33
C VAL A 117 2.44 19.25 -6.35
N ASN A 118 2.00 19.85 -7.47
CA ASN A 118 1.35 19.07 -8.53
C ASN A 118 2.26 17.95 -9.07
N ASN A 119 3.54 18.22 -9.22
CA ASN A 119 4.53 17.22 -9.62
C ASN A 119 4.66 16.09 -8.59
N PHE A 120 4.77 16.44 -7.31
CA PHE A 120 4.88 15.45 -6.23
C PHE A 120 3.63 14.57 -6.15
N VAL A 121 2.44 15.18 -6.17
CA VAL A 121 1.14 14.52 -6.14
C VAL A 121 0.98 13.59 -7.34
N PHE A 122 1.34 14.05 -8.54
CA PHE A 122 1.30 13.22 -9.75
C PHE A 122 2.19 11.99 -9.61
N LEU A 123 3.46 12.15 -9.23
CA LEU A 123 4.39 11.04 -9.08
C LEU A 123 3.93 10.06 -7.99
N ALA A 124 3.44 10.56 -6.85
CA ALA A 124 2.91 9.73 -5.77
C ALA A 124 1.70 8.89 -6.24
N ARG A 125 0.75 9.51 -6.97
CA ARG A 125 -0.42 8.81 -7.53
C ARG A 125 -0.08 7.78 -8.60
N LYS A 126 1.06 7.94 -9.26
CA LYS A 126 1.60 6.98 -10.23
C LYS A 126 2.46 5.89 -9.57
N HIS A 127 2.45 5.82 -8.25
CA HIS A 127 3.27 4.87 -7.47
C HIS A 127 4.78 4.99 -7.77
N PHE A 128 5.21 6.15 -8.28
CA PHE A 128 6.60 6.37 -8.69
C PHE A 128 7.59 6.12 -7.54
N TYR A 129 7.24 6.51 -6.33
CA TYR A 129 8.10 6.40 -5.16
C TYR A 129 8.09 5.02 -4.49
N ASP A 130 7.10 4.17 -4.79
CA ASP A 130 6.92 2.89 -4.13
C ASP A 130 8.13 1.96 -4.40
N GLY A 131 8.77 1.46 -3.34
CA GLY A 131 9.97 0.63 -3.41
C GLY A 131 11.28 1.39 -3.64
N LEU A 132 11.27 2.71 -3.84
CA LEU A 132 12.49 3.53 -3.90
C LEU A 132 13.15 3.62 -2.52
N THR A 133 14.39 4.10 -2.51
CA THR A 133 15.17 4.21 -1.28
C THR A 133 15.55 5.66 -1.00
N PHE A 134 15.84 5.94 0.28
CA PHE A 134 16.71 7.05 0.63
C PHE A 134 18.13 6.63 0.29
N HIS A 135 18.63 7.11 -0.85
CA HIS A 135 19.92 6.67 -1.41
C HIS A 135 21.11 7.48 -0.88
N ARG A 136 20.85 8.67 -0.30
CA ARG A 136 21.87 9.54 0.30
C ARG A 136 21.39 10.04 1.66
N VAL A 137 22.28 10.03 2.61
CA VAL A 137 22.13 10.65 3.93
C VAL A 137 23.36 11.53 4.21
N ALA A 138 23.14 12.82 4.39
CA ALA A 138 24.13 13.74 4.89
C ALA A 138 23.89 13.92 6.41
N LYS A 139 24.88 13.55 7.20
CA LYS A 139 24.82 13.56 8.66
C LYS A 139 24.47 14.97 9.16
N ASP A 140 23.55 15.03 10.12
CA ASP A 140 23.11 16.27 10.76
C ASP A 140 22.65 17.34 9.76
N PHE A 141 22.14 16.92 8.61
CA PHE A 141 21.68 17.84 7.56
C PHE A 141 20.42 17.33 6.85
N VAL A 142 20.54 16.40 5.88
CA VAL A 142 19.41 15.95 5.07
C VAL A 142 19.41 14.44 4.82
N ILE A 143 18.21 13.91 4.58
CA ILE A 143 18.00 12.60 3.95
C ILE A 143 17.43 12.82 2.55
N GLN A 144 17.94 12.13 1.51
CA GLN A 144 17.55 12.31 0.12
C GLN A 144 17.09 10.99 -0.49
N GLY A 145 15.95 11.05 -1.18
CA GLY A 145 15.33 9.91 -1.86
C GLY A 145 14.66 10.31 -3.16
N GLY A 146 13.81 9.41 -3.70
CA GLY A 146 13.02 9.68 -4.91
C GLY A 146 13.77 9.46 -6.23
N ASP A 147 14.93 8.79 -6.18
CA ASP A 147 15.71 8.39 -7.36
C ASP A 147 15.34 6.94 -7.76
N PRO A 148 14.81 6.70 -8.98
CA PRO A 148 14.50 5.35 -9.45
C PRO A 148 15.74 4.48 -9.70
N LYS A 149 16.94 5.07 -9.89
CA LYS A 149 18.20 4.34 -10.02
C LYS A 149 18.88 4.10 -8.66
N GLY A 150 18.64 4.98 -7.68
CA GLY A 150 19.23 4.88 -6.35
C GLY A 150 20.72 5.24 -6.29
N ASP A 151 21.25 5.94 -7.26
CA ASP A 151 22.65 6.39 -7.37
C ASP A 151 22.79 7.93 -7.48
N GLY A 152 21.67 8.66 -7.42
CA GLY A 152 21.59 10.11 -7.57
C GLY A 152 21.41 10.60 -9.00
N SER A 153 21.48 9.73 -10.01
CA SER A 153 21.43 10.11 -11.43
C SER A 153 20.05 9.95 -12.06
N GLY A 154 19.11 9.29 -11.38
CA GLY A 154 17.80 8.99 -11.92
C GLY A 154 16.80 10.12 -11.76
N GLY A 155 15.67 9.97 -12.46
CA GLY A 155 14.57 10.93 -12.42
C GLY A 155 13.35 10.42 -13.18
N PRO A 156 12.30 11.24 -13.32
CA PRO A 156 11.03 10.83 -13.91
C PRO A 156 11.01 10.89 -15.44
N GLY A 157 12.16 11.21 -16.10
CA GLY A 157 12.24 11.38 -17.55
C GLY A 157 12.04 12.82 -18.02
N TYR A 158 11.77 13.75 -17.12
CA TYR A 158 11.63 15.18 -17.40
C TYR A 158 12.20 16.02 -16.27
N LYS A 159 12.34 17.32 -16.53
CA LYS A 159 12.60 18.37 -15.54
C LYS A 159 11.52 19.44 -15.63
N LEU A 160 11.27 20.13 -14.54
CA LEU A 160 10.38 21.29 -14.48
C LEU A 160 11.00 22.39 -13.61
N GLN A 161 10.48 23.60 -13.74
CA GLN A 161 10.79 24.73 -12.87
C GLN A 161 9.79 24.76 -11.73
N ALA A 162 10.24 24.35 -10.53
CA ALA A 162 9.48 24.40 -9.28
C ALA A 162 9.68 25.77 -8.60
N GLU A 163 8.73 26.14 -7.76
CA GLU A 163 8.79 27.33 -6.93
C GLU A 163 9.77 27.14 -5.77
N THR A 164 10.58 28.13 -5.45
CA THR A 164 11.42 28.15 -4.25
C THR A 164 10.63 28.68 -3.05
N PRO A 165 10.98 28.31 -1.81
CA PRO A 165 10.21 28.72 -0.63
C PRO A 165 10.31 30.24 -0.42
N PRO A 166 9.21 30.96 -0.14
CA PRO A 166 9.24 32.38 0.06
C PRO A 166 9.99 32.80 1.35
N ASN A 167 9.98 31.95 2.37
CA ASN A 167 10.55 32.21 3.69
C ASN A 167 11.78 31.36 4.00
N GLY A 168 12.39 30.74 2.98
CA GLY A 168 13.53 29.84 3.17
C GLY A 168 13.16 28.46 3.71
N TYR A 169 14.21 27.75 4.13
CA TYR A 169 14.10 26.36 4.60
C TYR A 169 14.25 26.33 6.13
N GLN A 170 13.65 25.33 6.74
CA GLN A 170 13.74 25.04 8.16
C GLN A 170 13.91 23.52 8.39
N VAL A 171 14.17 23.13 9.63
CA VAL A 171 14.12 21.71 10.00
C VAL A 171 12.72 21.17 9.70
N GLY A 172 12.66 20.04 9.01
CA GLY A 172 11.40 19.47 8.51
C GLY A 172 11.03 19.92 7.10
N SER A 173 11.71 20.89 6.49
CA SER A 173 11.45 21.26 5.08
C SER A 173 11.71 20.08 4.15
N VAL A 174 10.80 19.90 3.19
CA VAL A 174 10.89 18.93 2.10
C VAL A 174 11.05 19.71 0.80
N ALA A 175 12.15 19.49 0.09
CA ALA A 175 12.49 20.23 -1.10
C ALA A 175 13.03 19.31 -2.22
N TRP A 176 12.94 19.78 -3.47
CA TRP A 176 13.48 19.08 -4.61
C TRP A 176 15.00 19.11 -4.63
N ALA A 177 15.61 17.95 -4.84
CA ALA A 177 17.04 17.88 -5.15
C ALA A 177 17.28 18.19 -6.63
N LYS A 178 18.37 18.91 -6.92
CA LYS A 178 18.85 19.22 -8.28
C LYS A 178 20.34 18.95 -8.42
N GLY A 179 20.82 18.81 -9.63
CA GLY A 179 22.25 18.75 -9.92
C GLY A 179 22.93 20.12 -9.66
N GLY A 180 24.24 20.09 -9.33
CA GLY A 180 24.98 21.30 -9.02
C GLY A 180 24.93 22.38 -10.10
N ASN A 181 24.95 21.97 -11.37
CA ASN A 181 24.95 22.86 -12.55
C ASN A 181 23.53 23.17 -13.07
N GLU A 182 22.49 22.65 -12.47
CA GLU A 182 21.12 22.95 -12.90
C GLU A 182 20.65 24.30 -12.33
N PRO A 183 19.82 25.06 -13.08
CA PRO A 183 19.26 26.32 -12.61
C PRO A 183 18.54 26.20 -11.25
N PRO A 184 18.44 27.29 -10.46
CA PRO A 184 17.63 27.32 -9.25
C PRO A 184 16.19 26.86 -9.51
N GLY A 185 15.61 26.11 -8.59
CA GLY A 185 14.23 25.58 -8.71
C GLY A 185 14.07 24.41 -9.68
N THR A 186 15.13 23.90 -10.32
CA THR A 186 15.02 22.70 -11.15
C THR A 186 14.55 21.52 -10.31
N ALA A 187 13.51 20.84 -10.76
CA ALA A 187 12.91 19.69 -10.10
C ALA A 187 12.72 18.50 -11.05
N GLY A 188 12.87 17.31 -10.53
CA GLY A 188 12.52 16.04 -11.17
C GLY A 188 11.66 15.20 -10.25
N SER A 189 12.23 14.10 -9.73
CA SER A 189 11.57 13.25 -8.72
C SER A 189 12.34 13.16 -7.42
N GLN A 190 13.63 13.49 -7.40
CA GLN A 190 14.44 13.41 -6.19
C GLN A 190 14.10 14.55 -5.23
N PHE A 191 13.92 14.22 -3.97
CA PHE A 191 13.64 15.17 -2.90
C PHE A 191 14.52 14.90 -1.68
N PHE A 192 14.71 15.93 -0.87
CA PHE A 192 15.36 15.78 0.44
C PHE A 192 14.48 16.32 1.58
N VAL A 193 14.74 15.84 2.78
CA VAL A 193 14.13 16.32 4.03
C VAL A 193 15.23 16.85 4.91
N VAL A 194 15.08 18.07 5.41
CA VAL A 194 16.00 18.68 6.38
C VAL A 194 15.76 18.06 7.75
N THR A 195 16.78 17.44 8.33
CA THR A 195 16.67 16.68 9.59
C THR A 195 17.26 17.42 10.79
N SER A 196 18.15 18.39 10.55
CA SER A 196 18.89 19.13 11.58
C SER A 196 19.22 20.54 11.11
N PRO A 197 19.40 21.51 12.02
CA PRO A 197 19.66 22.88 11.63
C PRO A 197 21.02 23.10 10.91
N ALA A 198 22.10 22.60 11.42
CA ALA A 198 23.41 22.63 10.77
C ALA A 198 24.49 22.04 11.69
N PRO A 199 25.53 21.40 11.13
CA PRO A 199 26.68 20.97 11.89
C PRO A 199 27.65 22.13 12.22
N ALA A 200 27.66 23.21 11.44
CA ALA A 200 28.53 24.37 11.61
C ALA A 200 27.98 25.61 10.88
N PRO A 201 28.40 26.84 11.26
CA PRO A 201 28.04 28.08 10.55
C PRO A 201 28.37 28.01 9.05
N GLY A 202 27.44 28.48 8.21
CA GLY A 202 27.57 28.47 6.75
C GLY A 202 27.32 27.11 6.09
N GLN A 203 26.97 26.10 6.85
CA GLN A 203 26.59 24.76 6.37
C GLN A 203 25.12 24.48 6.67
N GLY A 204 24.63 23.33 6.19
CA GLY A 204 23.27 22.89 6.49
C GLY A 204 22.22 23.93 6.10
N LEU A 205 21.39 24.36 7.05
CA LEU A 205 20.33 25.34 6.81
C LEU A 205 20.89 26.71 6.41
N ASP A 206 22.02 27.15 6.95
CA ASP A 206 22.65 28.41 6.57
C ASP A 206 23.02 28.41 5.08
N PHE A 207 23.56 27.30 4.58
CA PHE A 207 23.83 27.12 3.16
C PHE A 207 22.54 27.13 2.32
N LEU A 208 21.50 26.39 2.75
CA LEU A 208 20.22 26.35 2.04
C LEU A 208 19.57 27.73 1.96
N ASN A 209 19.71 28.55 3.01
CA ASN A 209 19.09 29.86 3.13
C ASN A 209 19.90 31.00 2.52
N GLN A 210 21.02 30.71 1.85
CA GLN A 210 21.70 31.71 1.03
C GLN A 210 20.84 32.07 -0.19
N GLN A 211 20.70 33.41 -0.41
CA GLN A 211 19.97 33.91 -1.55
C GLN A 211 20.82 33.97 -2.82
N PRO A 212 20.27 33.74 -4.02
CA PRO A 212 18.88 33.28 -4.26
C PRO A 212 18.70 31.80 -3.89
N TYR A 213 17.54 31.44 -3.37
CA TYR A 213 17.24 30.03 -3.01
C TYR A 213 17.38 29.09 -4.20
N GLN A 214 18.10 27.97 -3.99
CA GLN A 214 18.49 27.06 -5.06
C GLN A 214 17.50 25.93 -5.32
N TYR A 215 16.70 25.52 -4.33
CA TYR A 215 15.90 24.30 -4.38
C TYR A 215 14.41 24.64 -4.38
N GLY A 216 13.63 23.95 -5.19
CA GLY A 216 12.16 24.09 -5.18
C GLY A 216 11.56 23.48 -3.90
N THR A 217 10.57 24.15 -3.28
CA THR A 217 9.87 23.57 -2.12
C THR A 217 8.84 22.54 -2.52
N VAL A 218 8.61 21.53 -1.68
CA VAL A 218 7.49 20.59 -1.75
C VAL A 218 6.52 20.85 -0.60
N GLY A 219 7.06 21.17 0.59
CA GLY A 219 6.30 21.37 1.80
C GLY A 219 7.15 21.20 3.04
N ASN A 220 6.48 20.95 4.15
CA ASN A 220 7.13 20.73 5.44
C ASN A 220 6.57 19.49 6.11
N LEU A 221 7.40 18.80 6.91
CA LEU A 221 6.89 17.77 7.80
C LEU A 221 5.78 18.36 8.68
N ALA A 222 4.72 17.60 8.87
CA ALA A 222 3.66 18.00 9.78
C ALA A 222 4.27 18.32 11.16
N PRO A 223 3.68 19.26 11.89
CA PRO A 223 4.23 19.74 13.16
C PRO A 223 4.13 18.69 14.30
N ASP A 224 3.83 17.43 13.92
CA ASP A 224 3.93 16.31 14.85
C ASP A 224 5.42 15.94 15.05
N THR A 225 5.78 15.64 16.30
CA THR A 225 7.15 15.23 16.63
C THR A 225 7.52 13.89 15.99
N GLN A 226 6.57 13.05 15.63
CA GLN A 226 6.81 11.70 15.12
C GLN A 226 7.42 11.71 13.72
N SER A 227 6.95 12.56 12.82
CA SER A 227 7.48 12.68 11.45
C SER A 227 8.94 13.11 11.44
N LEU A 228 9.29 14.10 12.27
CA LEU A 228 10.68 14.57 12.41
C LEU A 228 11.57 13.49 13.04
N LEU A 229 11.11 12.79 14.06
CA LEU A 229 11.87 11.70 14.69
C LEU A 229 12.18 10.58 13.71
N VAL A 230 11.26 10.24 12.83
CA VAL A 230 11.50 9.24 11.76
C VAL A 230 12.55 9.76 10.78
N ALA A 231 12.47 11.01 10.35
CA ALA A 231 13.46 11.61 9.46
C ALA A 231 14.86 11.62 10.10
N GLN A 232 14.97 12.04 11.37
CA GLN A 232 16.20 12.04 12.14
C GLN A 232 16.77 10.62 12.37
N LYS A 233 15.90 9.65 12.64
CA LYS A 233 16.29 8.24 12.71
C LYS A 233 16.92 7.75 11.40
N ILE A 234 16.34 8.11 10.26
CA ILE A 234 16.95 7.81 8.95
C ILE A 234 18.28 8.54 8.80
N GLY A 235 18.35 9.80 9.24
CA GLY A 235 19.56 10.61 9.27
C GLY A 235 20.70 9.99 10.08
N SER A 236 20.39 9.25 11.15
CA SER A 236 21.39 8.55 11.96
C SER A 236 22.11 7.41 11.23
N PHE A 237 21.60 6.97 10.06
CA PHE A 237 22.26 5.96 9.24
C PHE A 237 23.29 6.55 8.26
N ALA A 238 23.73 7.78 8.47
CA ALA A 238 24.80 8.39 7.69
C ALA A 238 26.07 7.51 7.70
N PRO A 239 26.82 7.44 6.58
CA PRO A 239 28.08 6.72 6.54
C PRO A 239 29.15 7.42 7.40
N ALA A 240 30.25 6.71 7.70
CA ALA A 240 31.31 7.20 8.56
C ALA A 240 31.98 8.51 8.05
N ASN A 241 32.00 8.73 6.72
CA ASN A 241 32.49 9.97 6.11
C ASN A 241 31.49 11.14 6.17
N GLY A 242 30.31 10.93 6.77
CA GLY A 242 29.30 11.94 7.01
C GLY A 242 28.30 12.16 5.87
N ASP A 243 28.57 11.78 4.63
CA ASP A 243 27.66 11.98 3.48
C ASP A 243 27.78 10.84 2.48
N GLY A 244 26.66 10.32 2.04
CA GLY A 244 26.59 9.28 1.01
C GLY A 244 25.50 8.23 1.27
N LYS A 245 25.74 7.02 0.77
CA LYS A 245 24.80 5.90 0.92
C LYS A 245 24.66 5.54 2.41
N PRO A 246 23.42 5.44 2.92
CA PRO A 246 23.19 5.08 4.32
C PRO A 246 23.72 3.70 4.65
N THR A 247 24.20 3.52 5.90
CA THR A 247 24.68 2.24 6.43
C THR A 247 23.60 1.18 6.56
N LYS A 248 22.32 1.62 6.60
CA LYS A 248 21.12 0.76 6.59
C LYS A 248 20.24 1.14 5.43
N LYS A 249 19.83 0.17 4.61
CA LYS A 249 18.88 0.40 3.52
C LYS A 249 17.53 0.85 4.08
N VAL A 250 17.05 2.03 3.66
CA VAL A 250 15.73 2.57 4.00
C VAL A 250 14.88 2.63 2.74
N THR A 251 13.75 1.94 2.76
CA THR A 251 12.84 1.85 1.61
C THR A 251 11.58 2.68 1.84
N ILE A 252 11.16 3.43 0.84
CA ILE A 252 9.84 4.05 0.74
C ILE A 252 8.88 2.95 0.31
N LYS A 253 8.03 2.47 1.22
CA LYS A 253 7.06 1.41 0.91
C LYS A 253 5.96 1.94 0.02
N LYS A 254 5.46 3.15 0.34
CA LYS A 254 4.37 3.81 -0.37
C LYS A 254 4.32 5.29 -0.05
N VAL A 255 3.86 6.10 -1.01
CA VAL A 255 3.46 7.49 -0.77
C VAL A 255 1.96 7.62 -1.06
N THR A 256 1.20 8.10 -0.09
CA THR A 256 -0.24 8.36 -0.24
C THR A 256 -0.55 9.84 -0.11
N ILE A 257 -1.49 10.33 -0.90
CA ILE A 257 -1.93 11.73 -0.89
C ILE A 257 -3.34 11.80 -0.31
N ALA A 258 -3.53 12.62 0.70
CA ALA A 258 -4.84 13.03 1.21
C ALA A 258 -5.17 14.45 0.73
N GLU A 259 -6.41 14.65 0.34
CA GLU A 259 -6.99 15.93 -0.06
C GLU A 259 -8.06 16.32 0.95
N THR A 260 -7.96 17.53 1.48
CA THR A 260 -8.97 18.07 2.40
C THR A 260 -9.43 19.41 1.84
N PRO A 261 -10.72 19.59 1.52
CA PRO A 261 -11.23 20.89 1.14
C PRO A 261 -10.94 21.91 2.26
N SER A 262 -10.37 23.06 1.91
CA SER A 262 -10.25 24.17 2.85
C SER A 262 -11.66 24.64 3.14
N SER A 263 -12.15 24.42 4.37
CA SER A 263 -13.46 24.98 4.75
C SER A 263 -13.37 26.49 4.64
N THR A 264 -14.06 27.06 3.67
CA THR A 264 -14.34 28.48 3.66
C THR A 264 -15.08 28.81 4.98
N ALA A 265 -14.36 29.39 5.91
CA ALA A 265 -14.95 29.86 7.15
C ALA A 265 -16.10 30.84 6.82
N GLY A 266 -17.32 30.42 7.17
CA GLY A 266 -18.46 31.28 7.41
C GLY A 266 -18.87 32.21 6.25
N SER A 267 -19.84 31.78 5.44
CA SER A 267 -20.81 32.76 4.94
C SER A 267 -21.52 33.38 6.15
N VAL A 268 -21.10 34.59 6.50
CA VAL A 268 -21.92 35.47 7.37
C VAL A 268 -23.25 35.66 6.63
N PRO A 269 -24.41 35.26 7.19
CA PRO A 269 -25.66 35.54 6.56
C PRO A 269 -25.84 37.07 6.50
N PRO A 270 -26.42 37.65 5.43
CA PRO A 270 -26.67 39.08 5.37
C PRO A 270 -27.61 39.44 6.53
N SER A 271 -27.18 40.36 7.37
CA SER A 271 -28.01 40.97 8.40
C SER A 271 -29.18 41.69 7.73
N SER A 272 -30.37 41.18 7.95
CA SER A 272 -31.63 41.82 7.61
C SER A 272 -31.89 43.03 8.49
#